data_6352c437c3a10d55456239b4a7cee2df
#
_entry.id   6352c437c3a10d55456239b4a7cee2df
#
_cell.length_a   1.000
_cell.length_b   1.000
_cell.length_c   1.000
_cell.angle_alpha   90.00
_cell.angle_beta   90.00
_cell.angle_gamma   90.00
#
_symmetry.space_group_name_H-M   'P 1'
#
loop_
_entity.id
_entity.type
_entity.pdbx_description
1 polymer ?
#
loop_
_entity_poly.entity_id
_entity_poly.type
_entity_poly.pdbx_seq_one_letter_code
_entity_poly.pdbx_strand_id
1 'polypeptide(L)'
;MKTKIIIVISILLILTINVNAIAVEYIPLKETNNYWELINLIEEYTVKREEIHNNADNARLAGYTNDSDVIMNLKGQWYFYNEIIRFYQNQLNKINKELDELEYKDATLIWEYMKSLGWNDYVCAGILGNMMAEVGGGTLDLQTTIYGNGFYGLCQWNQVFADKVWGADLKGQMDFLRDDIKYQIDMFGFCYSNNFNFEKFLELENEQEAALAFMKCYERGLSQSNYVRQQYATIAYEYFVQ
;
A
#
# COMPACT_ATOMS: atom_id res chain seq x y z
N MET A 1 -0.67 -19.18 30.65
CA MET A 1 0.51 -18.30 30.44
C MET A 1 1.35 -18.92 29.33
N LYS A 2 1.26 -18.41 28.10
CA LYS A 2 2.13 -18.85 27.00
C LYS A 2 3.31 -17.90 26.97
N THR A 3 4.47 -18.40 27.33
CA THR A 3 5.75 -17.70 27.32
C THR A 3 6.07 -17.32 25.86
N LYS A 4 6.02 -16.03 25.53
CA LYS A 4 6.52 -15.52 24.26
C LYS A 4 8.04 -15.69 24.29
N ILE A 5 8.56 -16.66 23.54
CA ILE A 5 9.97 -16.75 23.24
C ILE A 5 10.26 -15.61 22.25
N ILE A 6 10.82 -14.54 22.78
CA ILE A 6 11.43 -13.49 21.96
C ILE A 6 12.71 -14.12 21.42
N ILE A 7 12.66 -14.65 20.22
CA ILE A 7 13.87 -15.00 19.48
C ILE A 7 14.48 -13.67 19.03
N VAL A 8 15.29 -13.10 19.90
CA VAL A 8 16.26 -12.08 19.50
C VAL A 8 17.28 -12.84 18.64
N ILE A 9 17.01 -12.89 17.33
CA ILE A 9 18.05 -13.27 16.38
C ILE A 9 19.02 -12.09 16.38
N SER A 10 19.92 -12.11 17.35
CA SER A 10 21.15 -11.34 17.28
C SER A 10 21.92 -11.95 16.12
N ILE A 11 21.74 -11.41 14.92
CA ILE A 11 22.70 -11.60 13.84
C ILE A 11 23.93 -10.83 14.27
N LEU A 12 24.64 -11.41 15.25
CA LEU A 12 25.98 -11.04 15.57
C LEU A 12 26.84 -11.64 14.46
N LEU A 13 26.80 -11.03 13.27
CA LEU A 13 27.83 -11.27 12.29
C LEU A 13 29.08 -10.60 12.88
N ILE A 14 29.82 -11.37 13.70
CA ILE A 14 31.16 -11.01 14.12
C ILE A 14 32.03 -11.12 12.85
N LEU A 15 31.94 -10.09 12.01
CA LEU A 15 33.02 -9.76 11.11
C LEU A 15 34.08 -9.07 11.98
N THR A 16 34.97 -9.88 12.58
CA THR A 16 36.25 -9.37 13.09
C THR A 16 37.07 -8.91 11.90
N ILE A 17 36.73 -7.78 11.37
CA ILE A 17 37.58 -7.00 10.48
C ILE A 17 37.84 -5.71 11.21
N ASN A 18 39.09 -5.56 11.62
CA ASN A 18 39.67 -4.38 12.19
C ASN A 18 39.66 -3.26 11.13
N VAL A 19 38.57 -2.51 11.03
CA VAL A 19 38.47 -1.31 10.22
C VAL A 19 37.59 -0.34 10.99
N ASN A 20 37.94 0.92 11.01
CA ASN A 20 37.18 2.01 11.61
C ASN A 20 35.69 1.80 11.33
N ALA A 21 34.99 1.28 12.31
CA ALA A 21 33.62 0.84 12.18
C ALA A 21 32.75 2.04 11.81
N ILE A 22 32.34 2.10 10.57
CA ILE A 22 31.09 2.80 10.28
C ILE A 22 30.04 1.98 11.02
N ALA A 23 29.45 2.58 12.04
CA ALA A 23 28.43 1.93 12.86
C ALA A 23 27.31 1.44 11.90
N VAL A 24 27.21 0.14 11.76
CA VAL A 24 26.01 -0.45 11.17
C VAL A 24 24.88 -0.08 12.14
N GLU A 25 23.97 0.76 11.71
CA GLU A 25 22.83 1.17 12.49
C GLU A 25 22.08 -0.09 12.91
N TYR A 26 21.90 -0.29 14.23
CA TYR A 26 21.12 -1.40 14.73
C TYR A 26 19.66 -1.18 14.33
N ILE A 27 19.19 -1.96 13.35
CA ILE A 27 17.79 -1.94 12.92
C ILE A 27 17.08 -3.05 13.68
N PRO A 28 16.20 -2.73 14.64
CA PRO A 28 15.39 -3.73 15.31
C PRO A 28 14.39 -4.30 14.30
N LEU A 29 14.56 -5.57 13.91
CA LEU A 29 13.60 -6.26 13.06
C LEU A 29 12.30 -6.46 13.85
N LYS A 30 11.20 -5.92 13.32
CA LYS A 30 9.85 -6.02 13.89
C LYS A 30 9.04 -7.05 13.12
N GLU A 31 8.50 -8.03 13.83
CA GLU A 31 7.48 -8.89 13.24
C GLU A 31 6.18 -8.09 13.09
N THR A 32 5.58 -8.16 11.92
CA THR A 32 4.28 -7.56 11.63
C THR A 32 3.44 -8.53 10.79
N ASN A 33 2.15 -8.54 11.05
CA ASN A 33 1.17 -9.28 10.25
C ASN A 33 0.41 -8.35 9.29
N ASN A 34 0.83 -7.10 9.19
CA ASN A 34 0.23 -6.15 8.27
C ASN A 34 0.87 -6.28 6.88
N TYR A 35 0.09 -6.70 5.90
CA TYR A 35 0.53 -6.90 4.51
C TYR A 35 1.19 -5.64 3.93
N TRP A 36 0.55 -4.49 4.06
CA TRP A 36 1.03 -3.23 3.48
C TRP A 36 2.27 -2.69 4.19
N GLU A 37 2.37 -2.86 5.51
CA GLU A 37 3.60 -2.53 6.27
C GLU A 37 4.78 -3.36 5.76
N LEU A 38 4.58 -4.66 5.49
CA LEU A 38 5.63 -5.53 4.94
C LEU A 38 6.07 -5.09 3.55
N ILE A 39 5.12 -4.76 2.66
CA ILE A 39 5.45 -4.27 1.32
C ILE A 39 6.28 -2.98 1.42
N ASN A 40 5.86 -2.02 2.23
CA ASN A 40 6.59 -0.75 2.40
C ASN A 40 8.00 -0.96 2.97
N LEU A 41 8.17 -1.86 3.96
CA LEU A 41 9.48 -2.19 4.53
C LEU A 41 10.41 -2.86 3.48
N ILE A 42 9.88 -3.79 2.68
CA ILE A 42 10.64 -4.42 1.60
C ILE A 42 11.09 -3.38 0.57
N GLU A 43 10.21 -2.47 0.17
CA GLU A 43 10.54 -1.38 -0.75
C GLU A 43 11.62 -0.45 -0.18
N GLU A 44 11.45 0.01 1.07
CA GLU A 44 12.40 0.90 1.75
C GLU A 44 13.81 0.28 1.78
N TYR A 45 13.92 -0.97 2.21
CA TYR A 45 15.22 -1.63 2.31
C TYR A 45 15.80 -2.02 0.95
N THR A 46 14.96 -2.23 -0.06
CA THR A 46 15.40 -2.42 -1.44
C THR A 46 16.06 -1.16 -1.99
N VAL A 47 15.46 0.01 -1.77
CA VAL A 47 16.06 1.30 -2.17
C VAL A 47 17.42 1.49 -1.48
N LYS A 48 17.51 1.27 -0.16
CA LYS A 48 18.79 1.38 0.58
C LYS A 48 19.85 0.42 0.03
N ARG A 49 19.48 -0.81 -0.30
CA ARG A 49 20.39 -1.79 -0.92
C ARG A 49 20.90 -1.32 -2.30
N GLU A 50 20.04 -0.76 -3.12
CA GLU A 50 20.42 -0.24 -4.44
C GLU A 50 21.35 0.99 -4.33
N GLU A 51 21.14 1.86 -3.35
CA GLU A 51 22.08 2.97 -3.06
C GLU A 51 23.46 2.45 -2.71
N ILE A 52 23.58 1.40 -1.90
CA ILE A 52 24.85 0.75 -1.56
C ILE A 52 25.51 0.16 -2.81
N HIS A 53 24.73 -0.47 -3.69
CA HIS A 53 25.23 -1.01 -4.96
C HIS A 53 25.84 0.10 -5.84
N ASN A 54 25.10 1.19 -6.04
CA ASN A 54 25.55 2.35 -6.80
C ASN A 54 26.81 2.98 -6.19
N ASN A 55 26.90 3.07 -4.87
CA ASN A 55 28.09 3.57 -4.17
C ASN A 55 29.30 2.67 -4.39
N ALA A 56 29.11 1.34 -4.43
CA ALA A 56 30.19 0.41 -4.74
C ALA A 56 30.70 0.55 -6.18
N ASP A 57 29.80 0.78 -7.14
CA ASP A 57 30.16 1.01 -8.54
C ASP A 57 30.91 2.34 -8.71
N ASN A 58 30.45 3.41 -8.06
CA ASN A 58 31.13 4.70 -8.07
C ASN A 58 32.53 4.59 -7.43
N ALA A 59 32.70 3.84 -6.35
CA ALA A 59 34.01 3.61 -5.74
C ALA A 59 34.96 2.86 -6.70
N ARG A 60 34.45 1.84 -7.42
CA ARG A 60 35.25 1.15 -8.45
C ARG A 60 35.67 2.09 -9.58
N LEU A 61 34.77 2.95 -10.05
CA LEU A 61 35.12 3.98 -11.06
C LEU A 61 36.16 4.98 -10.54
N ALA A 62 36.18 5.24 -9.23
CA ALA A 62 37.21 6.06 -8.58
C ALA A 62 38.54 5.31 -8.34
N GLY A 63 38.65 4.06 -8.78
CA GLY A 63 39.90 3.27 -8.74
C GLY A 63 40.05 2.37 -7.50
N TYR A 64 39.02 2.24 -6.63
CA TYR A 64 39.06 1.29 -5.52
C TYR A 64 38.95 -0.15 -6.03
N THR A 65 39.82 -1.01 -5.55
CA THR A 65 39.79 -2.44 -5.88
C THR A 65 38.78 -3.18 -5.07
N ASN A 66 38.37 -4.38 -5.50
CA ASN A 66 37.41 -5.22 -4.79
C ASN A 66 37.84 -5.64 -3.36
N ASP A 67 39.13 -5.59 -3.08
CA ASP A 67 39.73 -5.94 -1.80
C ASP A 67 40.01 -4.69 -0.93
N SER A 68 39.67 -3.50 -1.42
CA SER A 68 39.77 -2.29 -0.62
C SER A 68 38.74 -2.31 0.52
N ASP A 69 39.10 -1.74 1.68
CA ASP A 69 38.24 -1.65 2.85
C ASP A 69 36.89 -0.97 2.52
N VAL A 70 36.90 0.00 1.59
CA VAL A 70 35.71 0.70 1.12
C VAL A 70 34.74 -0.27 0.45
N ILE A 71 35.21 -1.05 -0.53
CA ILE A 71 34.36 -2.00 -1.25
C ILE A 71 33.93 -3.15 -0.34
N MET A 72 34.80 -3.64 0.55
CA MET A 72 34.45 -4.69 1.50
C MET A 72 33.36 -4.25 2.47
N ASN A 73 33.41 -3.00 2.95
CA ASN A 73 32.38 -2.43 3.81
C ASN A 73 31.03 -2.30 3.07
N LEU A 74 31.04 -1.75 1.85
CA LEU A 74 29.82 -1.64 1.03
C LEU A 74 29.19 -3.02 0.74
N LYS A 75 29.99 -4.06 0.46
CA LYS A 75 29.50 -5.43 0.35
C LYS A 75 28.85 -5.92 1.65
N GLY A 76 29.45 -5.63 2.80
CA GLY A 76 28.87 -6.00 4.12
C GLY A 76 27.51 -5.37 4.33
N GLN A 77 27.37 -4.07 4.04
CA GLN A 77 26.09 -3.36 4.11
C GLN A 77 25.06 -3.93 3.13
N TRP A 78 25.45 -4.23 1.90
CA TRP A 78 24.57 -4.82 0.90
C TRP A 78 24.02 -6.19 1.37
N TYR A 79 24.87 -7.07 1.92
CA TYR A 79 24.42 -8.34 2.51
C TYR A 79 23.48 -8.14 3.69
N PHE A 80 23.76 -7.15 4.54
CA PHE A 80 22.90 -6.84 5.69
C PHE A 80 21.48 -6.45 5.23
N TYR A 81 21.34 -5.57 4.24
CA TYR A 81 20.01 -5.20 3.72
C TYR A 81 19.33 -6.37 3.00
N ASN A 82 20.06 -7.24 2.32
CA ASN A 82 19.48 -8.45 1.75
C ASN A 82 18.84 -9.37 2.80
N GLU A 83 19.50 -9.56 3.95
CA GLU A 83 18.94 -10.39 5.02
C GLU A 83 17.68 -9.74 5.64
N ILE A 84 17.63 -8.42 5.77
CA ILE A 84 16.43 -7.69 6.20
C ILE A 84 15.29 -7.91 5.22
N ILE A 85 15.54 -7.69 3.94
CA ILE A 85 14.55 -7.89 2.87
C ILE A 85 14.02 -9.33 2.91
N ARG A 86 14.92 -10.31 3.00
CA ARG A 86 14.56 -11.73 3.08
C ARG A 86 13.69 -12.06 4.31
N PHE A 87 13.99 -11.44 5.45
CA PHE A 87 13.18 -11.60 6.66
C PHE A 87 11.74 -11.15 6.44
N TYR A 88 11.53 -9.95 5.86
CA TYR A 88 10.19 -9.43 5.58
C TYR A 88 9.49 -10.19 4.45
N GLN A 89 10.20 -10.61 3.41
CA GLN A 89 9.65 -11.47 2.35
C GLN A 89 9.12 -12.80 2.89
N ASN A 90 9.81 -13.41 3.86
CA ASN A 90 9.33 -14.63 4.48
C ASN A 90 8.03 -14.44 5.28
N GLN A 91 7.86 -13.30 5.94
CA GLN A 91 6.59 -12.95 6.59
C GLN A 91 5.48 -12.70 5.57
N LEU A 92 5.77 -11.93 4.52
CA LEU A 92 4.84 -11.65 3.43
C LEU A 92 4.35 -12.94 2.75
N ASN A 93 5.24 -13.91 2.53
CA ASN A 93 4.87 -15.20 1.94
C ASN A 93 3.89 -16.00 2.81
N LYS A 94 3.97 -15.89 4.14
CA LYS A 94 2.99 -16.53 5.04
C LYS A 94 1.61 -15.86 4.91
N ILE A 95 1.58 -14.53 4.92
CA ILE A 95 0.34 -13.78 4.77
C ILE A 95 -0.28 -14.04 3.39
N ASN A 96 0.51 -14.05 2.32
CA ASN A 96 0.01 -14.36 0.98
C ASN A 96 -0.69 -15.72 0.91
N LYS A 97 -0.14 -16.73 1.60
CA LYS A 97 -0.78 -18.04 1.65
C LYS A 97 -2.15 -18.01 2.34
N GLU A 98 -2.28 -17.21 3.41
CA GLU A 98 -3.56 -17.03 4.11
C GLU A 98 -4.54 -16.23 3.24
N LEU A 99 -4.06 -15.19 2.55
CA LEU A 99 -4.87 -14.38 1.64
C LEU A 99 -5.36 -15.17 0.42
N ASP A 100 -4.56 -16.12 -0.10
CA ASP A 100 -4.95 -16.95 -1.25
C ASP A 100 -6.13 -17.90 -0.91
N GLU A 101 -6.45 -18.08 0.37
CA GLU A 101 -7.60 -18.84 0.85
C GLU A 101 -8.87 -17.96 1.00
N LEU A 102 -8.77 -16.63 0.85
CA LEU A 102 -9.91 -15.72 0.96
C LEU A 102 -10.70 -15.64 -0.34
N GLU A 103 -12.03 -15.57 -0.21
CA GLU A 103 -12.95 -15.43 -1.35
C GLU A 103 -12.75 -14.11 -2.10
N TYR A 104 -12.45 -13.00 -1.37
CA TYR A 104 -12.30 -11.65 -1.92
C TYR A 104 -10.97 -11.02 -1.49
N LYS A 105 -9.88 -11.58 -1.99
CA LYS A 105 -8.51 -11.17 -1.62
C LYS A 105 -8.25 -9.68 -1.88
N ASP A 106 -8.54 -9.20 -3.09
CA ASP A 106 -8.23 -7.82 -3.46
C ASP A 106 -9.07 -6.82 -2.67
N ALA A 107 -10.37 -7.10 -2.46
CA ALA A 107 -11.21 -6.27 -1.61
C ALA A 107 -10.72 -6.23 -0.16
N THR A 108 -10.23 -7.35 0.37
CA THR A 108 -9.64 -7.41 1.71
C THR A 108 -8.38 -6.57 1.81
N LEU A 109 -7.49 -6.66 0.83
CA LEU A 109 -6.27 -5.85 0.79
C LEU A 109 -6.58 -4.35 0.67
N ILE A 110 -7.56 -3.97 -0.15
CA ILE A 110 -8.02 -2.58 -0.28
C ILE A 110 -8.57 -2.06 1.06
N TRP A 111 -9.42 -2.87 1.71
CA TRP A 111 -9.96 -2.54 3.03
C TRP A 111 -8.85 -2.30 4.05
N GLU A 112 -7.92 -3.24 4.19
CA GLU A 112 -6.79 -3.11 5.11
C GLU A 112 -5.89 -1.91 4.80
N TYR A 113 -5.68 -1.60 3.50
CA TYR A 113 -4.94 -0.42 3.10
C TYR A 113 -5.61 0.86 3.62
N MET A 114 -6.91 1.03 3.36
CA MET A 114 -7.66 2.20 3.83
C MET A 114 -7.70 2.29 5.36
N LYS A 115 -7.83 1.16 6.06
CA LYS A 115 -7.75 1.10 7.52
C LYS A 115 -6.36 1.50 8.05
N SER A 116 -5.30 1.16 7.35
CA SER A 116 -3.93 1.57 7.71
C SER A 116 -3.71 3.08 7.61
N LEU A 117 -4.50 3.79 6.77
CA LEU A 117 -4.52 5.25 6.68
C LEU A 117 -5.33 5.91 7.81
N GLY A 118 -5.96 5.13 8.69
CA GLY A 118 -6.81 5.61 9.77
C GLY A 118 -8.23 5.98 9.34
N TRP A 119 -8.67 5.59 8.15
CA TRP A 119 -10.03 5.84 7.69
C TRP A 119 -11.03 4.96 8.45
N ASN A 120 -12.21 5.51 8.76
CA ASN A 120 -13.25 4.78 9.46
C ASN A 120 -13.95 3.76 8.54
N ASP A 121 -14.70 2.83 9.13
CA ASP A 121 -15.34 1.73 8.41
C ASP A 121 -16.38 2.19 7.40
N TYR A 122 -17.12 3.26 7.69
CA TYR A 122 -18.14 3.80 6.80
C TYR A 122 -17.52 4.39 5.53
N VAL A 123 -16.43 5.13 5.68
CA VAL A 123 -15.67 5.69 4.55
C VAL A 123 -15.06 4.60 3.71
N CYS A 124 -14.43 3.60 4.33
CA CYS A 124 -13.88 2.44 3.63
C CYS A 124 -14.95 1.71 2.82
N ALA A 125 -16.11 1.44 3.43
CA ALA A 125 -17.23 0.79 2.76
C ALA A 125 -17.80 1.63 1.61
N GLY A 126 -17.92 2.94 1.81
CA GLY A 126 -18.38 3.86 0.77
C GLY A 126 -17.49 3.89 -0.46
N ILE A 127 -16.18 3.93 -0.27
CA ILE A 127 -15.20 3.88 -1.37
C ILE A 127 -15.24 2.51 -2.05
N LEU A 128 -15.24 1.43 -1.27
CA LEU A 128 -15.27 0.06 -1.81
C LEU A 128 -16.55 -0.21 -2.60
N GLY A 129 -17.71 0.31 -2.14
CA GLY A 129 -18.97 0.22 -2.88
C GLY A 129 -18.94 0.92 -4.24
N ASN A 130 -18.18 2.01 -4.37
CA ASN A 130 -17.92 2.63 -5.65
C ASN A 130 -17.04 1.74 -6.56
N MET A 131 -15.97 1.16 -6.02
CA MET A 131 -15.11 0.24 -6.76
C MET A 131 -15.88 -1.01 -7.22
N MET A 132 -16.79 -1.55 -6.40
CA MET A 132 -17.68 -2.64 -6.79
C MET A 132 -18.57 -2.26 -7.99
N ALA A 133 -19.02 -1.02 -8.08
CA ALA A 133 -19.79 -0.53 -9.21
C ALA A 133 -18.96 -0.38 -10.48
N GLU A 134 -17.68 0.01 -10.34
CA GLU A 134 -16.79 0.25 -11.48
C GLU A 134 -16.21 -1.06 -12.04
N VAL A 135 -15.73 -1.96 -11.18
CA VAL A 135 -14.92 -3.11 -11.60
C VAL A 135 -15.33 -4.45 -11.00
N GLY A 136 -16.25 -4.46 -10.03
CA GLY A 136 -16.69 -5.67 -9.33
C GLY A 136 -18.00 -6.27 -9.87
N GLY A 137 -18.65 -5.61 -10.83
CA GLY A 137 -19.97 -6.06 -11.30
C GLY A 137 -21.02 -6.15 -10.20
N GLY A 138 -20.82 -5.39 -9.10
CA GLY A 138 -21.67 -5.40 -7.91
C GLY A 138 -21.27 -6.41 -6.84
N THR A 139 -20.11 -7.01 -6.95
CA THR A 139 -19.53 -7.95 -5.97
C THR A 139 -18.20 -7.44 -5.44
N LEU A 140 -17.70 -8.08 -4.38
CA LEU A 140 -16.36 -7.85 -3.84
C LEU A 140 -15.24 -8.53 -4.68
N ASP A 141 -15.58 -9.26 -5.73
CA ASP A 141 -14.63 -9.82 -6.70
C ASP A 141 -14.18 -8.73 -7.68
N LEU A 142 -13.21 -7.94 -7.25
CA LEU A 142 -12.75 -6.76 -7.98
C LEU A 142 -11.73 -7.11 -9.05
N GLN A 143 -11.98 -6.63 -10.27
CA GLN A 143 -11.04 -6.78 -11.39
C GLN A 143 -10.09 -5.57 -11.44
N THR A 144 -9.05 -5.59 -10.65
CA THR A 144 -8.15 -4.46 -10.40
C THR A 144 -7.40 -3.95 -11.63
N THR A 145 -7.29 -4.76 -12.68
CA THR A 145 -6.56 -4.43 -13.93
C THR A 145 -7.47 -4.23 -15.13
N ILE A 146 -8.79 -4.11 -14.92
CA ILE A 146 -9.72 -3.95 -16.03
C ILE A 146 -9.47 -2.64 -16.79
N TYR A 147 -9.48 -2.75 -18.10
CA TYR A 147 -9.35 -1.63 -19.02
C TYR A 147 -10.50 -1.64 -20.04
N GLY A 148 -11.09 -0.48 -20.27
CA GLY A 148 -12.10 -0.31 -21.30
C GLY A 148 -12.38 1.17 -21.61
N ASN A 149 -12.55 1.51 -22.89
CA ASN A 149 -12.94 2.85 -23.35
C ASN A 149 -12.07 4.02 -22.81
N GLY A 150 -10.77 3.78 -22.54
CA GLY A 150 -9.87 4.81 -22.02
C GLY A 150 -9.93 4.98 -20.50
N PHE A 151 -10.51 4.03 -19.77
CA PHE A 151 -10.56 3.98 -18.31
C PHE A 151 -9.79 2.77 -17.78
N TYR A 152 -9.18 2.90 -16.61
CA TYR A 152 -8.33 1.88 -16.01
C TYR A 152 -8.54 1.73 -14.51
N GLY A 153 -8.51 0.48 -14.04
CA GLY A 153 -8.35 0.12 -12.65
C GLY A 153 -9.58 0.37 -11.77
N LEU A 154 -9.37 0.32 -10.46
CA LEU A 154 -10.39 0.28 -9.40
C LEU A 154 -11.45 1.38 -9.47
N CYS A 155 -11.05 2.61 -9.77
CA CYS A 155 -11.95 3.75 -9.89
C CYS A 155 -12.16 4.18 -11.36
N GLN A 156 -11.83 3.31 -12.31
CA GLN A 156 -11.95 3.59 -13.75
C GLN A 156 -11.41 4.99 -14.10
N TRP A 157 -10.16 5.27 -13.67
CA TRP A 157 -9.51 6.54 -13.97
C TRP A 157 -9.39 6.77 -15.46
N ASN A 158 -9.75 7.96 -15.89
CA ASN A 158 -9.70 8.33 -17.29
C ASN A 158 -8.25 8.62 -17.75
N GLN A 159 -8.08 8.81 -19.06
CA GLN A 159 -6.79 8.98 -19.72
C GLN A 159 -5.95 10.17 -19.20
N VAL A 160 -6.57 11.18 -18.57
CA VAL A 160 -5.83 12.31 -17.95
C VAL A 160 -5.01 11.87 -16.74
N PHE A 161 -5.47 10.84 -16.02
CA PHE A 161 -4.77 10.23 -14.89
C PHE A 161 -4.01 8.96 -15.28
N ALA A 162 -4.18 8.50 -16.53
CA ALA A 162 -3.67 7.24 -17.03
C ALA A 162 -2.15 7.10 -16.87
N ASP A 163 -1.39 8.16 -17.11
CA ASP A 163 0.08 8.11 -16.99
C ASP A 163 0.56 7.75 -15.58
N LYS A 164 -0.30 7.95 -14.55
CA LYS A 164 0.04 7.67 -13.15
C LYS A 164 -0.43 6.30 -12.66
N VAL A 165 -1.55 5.80 -13.20
CA VAL A 165 -2.18 4.55 -12.74
C VAL A 165 -2.16 3.45 -13.79
N TRP A 166 -1.85 3.77 -15.04
CA TRP A 166 -1.88 2.81 -16.13
C TRP A 166 -0.85 1.68 -15.93
N GLY A 167 -1.34 0.45 -15.87
CA GLY A 167 -0.50 -0.71 -15.60
C GLY A 167 -0.01 -0.82 -14.15
N ALA A 168 -0.45 0.08 -13.26
CA ALA A 168 -0.15 -0.02 -11.84
C ALA A 168 -0.82 -1.28 -11.25
N ASP A 169 -0.10 -1.95 -10.38
CA ASP A 169 -0.64 -3.02 -9.54
C ASP A 169 -1.60 -2.45 -8.48
N LEU A 170 -2.14 -3.32 -7.65
CA LEU A 170 -3.07 -2.93 -6.60
C LEU A 170 -2.49 -1.85 -5.68
N LYS A 171 -1.23 -2.00 -5.27
CA LYS A 171 -0.55 -1.01 -4.41
C LYS A 171 -0.44 0.35 -5.09
N GLY A 172 0.05 0.38 -6.32
CA GLY A 172 0.20 1.63 -7.08
C GLY A 172 -1.13 2.36 -7.28
N GLN A 173 -2.22 1.64 -7.49
CA GLN A 173 -3.56 2.21 -7.59
C GLN A 173 -4.04 2.79 -6.25
N MET A 174 -3.80 2.09 -5.14
CA MET A 174 -4.18 2.56 -3.80
C MET A 174 -3.31 3.73 -3.33
N ASP A 175 -2.02 3.74 -3.66
CA ASP A 175 -1.13 4.88 -3.40
C ASP A 175 -1.59 6.12 -4.18
N PHE A 176 -1.97 5.95 -5.45
CA PHE A 176 -2.53 7.04 -6.25
C PHE A 176 -3.83 7.58 -5.65
N LEU A 177 -4.77 6.69 -5.26
CA LEU A 177 -6.01 7.11 -4.60
C LEU A 177 -5.74 7.91 -3.33
N ARG A 178 -4.85 7.44 -2.46
CA ARG A 178 -4.44 8.12 -1.22
C ARG A 178 -3.95 9.54 -1.50
N ASP A 179 -3.10 9.69 -2.50
CA ASP A 179 -2.44 10.96 -2.80
C ASP A 179 -3.37 11.96 -3.49
N ASP A 180 -4.36 11.48 -4.26
CA ASP A 180 -5.25 12.31 -5.07
C ASP A 180 -6.59 12.62 -4.38
N ILE A 181 -7.12 11.71 -3.54
CA ILE A 181 -8.49 11.81 -2.99
C ILE A 181 -8.74 13.10 -2.22
N LYS A 182 -7.76 13.54 -1.41
CA LYS A 182 -7.90 14.78 -0.64
C LYS A 182 -8.09 15.98 -1.57
N TYR A 183 -7.26 16.09 -2.59
CA TYR A 183 -7.36 17.19 -3.56
C TYR A 183 -8.70 17.19 -4.29
N GLN A 184 -9.17 16.03 -4.75
CA GLN A 184 -10.43 15.92 -5.48
C GLN A 184 -11.63 16.28 -4.60
N ILE A 185 -11.68 15.76 -3.37
CA ILE A 185 -12.79 16.05 -2.46
C ILE A 185 -12.78 17.51 -2.00
N ASP A 186 -11.62 18.11 -1.72
CA ASP A 186 -11.53 19.52 -1.35
C ASP A 186 -11.95 20.44 -2.52
N MET A 187 -11.59 20.06 -3.74
CA MET A 187 -11.95 20.84 -4.94
C MET A 187 -13.44 20.73 -5.32
N PHE A 188 -14.02 19.54 -5.20
CA PHE A 188 -15.36 19.22 -5.70
C PHE A 188 -16.38 18.92 -4.59
N GLY A 189 -16.05 19.14 -3.32
CA GLY A 189 -16.93 18.88 -2.18
C GLY A 189 -18.27 19.58 -2.24
N PHE A 190 -18.33 20.76 -2.91
CA PHE A 190 -19.58 21.47 -3.18
C PHE A 190 -20.59 20.66 -4.01
N CYS A 191 -20.13 19.65 -4.76
CA CYS A 191 -21.02 18.73 -5.49
C CYS A 191 -21.83 17.82 -4.57
N TYR A 192 -21.33 17.58 -3.36
CA TYR A 192 -22.03 16.81 -2.33
C TYR A 192 -22.85 17.71 -1.42
N SER A 193 -22.20 18.68 -0.76
CA SER A 193 -22.90 19.67 0.07
C SER A 193 -22.04 20.94 0.27
N ASN A 194 -22.68 22.04 0.71
CA ASN A 194 -21.98 23.29 0.98
C ASN A 194 -20.88 23.10 2.05
N ASN A 195 -19.69 23.62 1.79
CA ASN A 195 -18.53 23.54 2.69
C ASN A 195 -18.10 22.09 3.03
N PHE A 196 -18.38 21.12 2.17
CA PHE A 196 -17.88 19.77 2.28
C PHE A 196 -16.42 19.71 1.82
N ASN A 197 -15.59 18.98 2.55
CA ASN A 197 -14.17 18.82 2.31
C ASN A 197 -13.71 17.43 2.76
N PHE A 198 -12.43 17.12 2.60
CA PHE A 198 -11.89 15.82 2.92
C PHE A 198 -11.98 15.45 4.41
N GLU A 199 -11.78 16.43 5.32
CA GLU A 199 -11.92 16.18 6.76
C GLU A 199 -13.36 15.73 7.09
N LYS A 200 -14.37 16.43 6.57
CA LYS A 200 -15.77 16.04 6.75
C LYS A 200 -16.12 14.72 6.07
N PHE A 201 -15.45 14.39 4.97
CA PHE A 201 -15.60 13.09 4.34
C PHE A 201 -15.14 11.96 5.27
N LEU A 202 -13.99 12.13 5.92
CA LEU A 202 -13.46 11.14 6.87
C LEU A 202 -14.28 11.02 8.16
N GLU A 203 -15.12 12.01 8.48
CA GLU A 203 -16.01 12.03 9.65
C GLU A 203 -17.41 11.43 9.37
N LEU A 204 -17.70 11.02 8.12
CA LEU A 204 -18.99 10.40 7.81
C LEU A 204 -19.18 9.09 8.60
N GLU A 205 -20.36 8.93 9.19
CA GLU A 205 -20.76 7.79 10.01
C GLU A 205 -21.88 6.97 9.36
N ASN A 206 -21.94 7.00 8.03
CA ASN A 206 -22.88 6.21 7.23
C ASN A 206 -22.23 5.86 5.90
N GLU A 207 -22.20 4.58 5.59
CA GLU A 207 -21.54 4.03 4.40
C GLU A 207 -22.22 4.48 3.09
N GLN A 208 -23.54 4.67 3.11
CA GLN A 208 -24.29 5.11 1.94
C GLN A 208 -24.04 6.60 1.63
N GLU A 209 -23.91 7.42 2.69
CA GLU A 209 -23.52 8.82 2.55
C GLU A 209 -22.08 8.94 2.07
N ALA A 210 -21.18 8.11 2.59
CA ALA A 210 -19.78 8.05 2.15
C ALA A 210 -19.68 7.64 0.68
N ALA A 211 -20.45 6.64 0.24
CA ALA A 211 -20.50 6.24 -1.16
C ALA A 211 -21.00 7.36 -2.07
N LEU A 212 -22.05 8.05 -1.64
CA LEU A 212 -22.61 9.18 -2.40
C LEU A 212 -21.64 10.36 -2.48
N ALA A 213 -20.97 10.67 -1.37
CA ALA A 213 -19.97 11.75 -1.33
C ALA A 213 -18.77 11.43 -2.24
N PHE A 214 -18.23 10.21 -2.15
CA PHE A 214 -17.12 9.77 -2.99
C PHE A 214 -17.51 9.81 -4.48
N MET A 215 -18.66 9.27 -4.85
CA MET A 215 -19.16 9.29 -6.22
C MET A 215 -19.30 10.73 -6.77
N LYS A 216 -19.85 11.66 -5.99
CA LYS A 216 -20.05 13.04 -6.45
C LYS A 216 -18.77 13.86 -6.52
N CYS A 217 -17.85 13.66 -5.57
CA CYS A 217 -16.67 14.50 -5.43
C CYS A 217 -15.44 13.90 -6.14
N TYR A 218 -15.29 12.58 -6.11
CA TYR A 218 -14.13 11.89 -6.68
C TYR A 218 -14.43 11.30 -8.06
N GLU A 219 -15.38 10.37 -8.17
CA GLU A 219 -15.72 9.69 -9.42
C GLU A 219 -16.42 10.62 -10.41
N ARG A 220 -17.20 11.60 -9.92
CA ARG A 220 -18.04 12.48 -10.72
C ARG A 220 -18.99 11.71 -11.65
N GLY A 221 -19.47 10.57 -11.13
CA GLY A 221 -20.38 9.67 -11.83
C GLY A 221 -21.78 10.28 -12.06
N LEU A 222 -22.55 9.64 -12.93
CA LEU A 222 -23.92 10.05 -13.21
C LEU A 222 -24.84 9.75 -12.02
N SER A 223 -25.77 10.65 -11.71
CA SER A 223 -26.72 10.53 -10.59
C SER A 223 -27.58 9.27 -10.63
N GLN A 224 -27.75 8.64 -11.79
CA GLN A 224 -28.49 7.40 -11.96
C GLN A 224 -27.85 6.20 -11.26
N SER A 225 -26.54 6.25 -10.97
CA SER A 225 -25.82 5.19 -10.28
C SER A 225 -25.75 5.34 -8.75
N ASN A 226 -26.31 6.43 -8.17
CA ASN A 226 -26.21 6.74 -6.75
C ASN A 226 -26.72 5.60 -5.89
N TYR A 227 -27.95 5.14 -6.12
CA TYR A 227 -28.59 4.11 -5.32
C TYR A 227 -27.80 2.79 -5.35
N VAL A 228 -27.31 2.40 -6.51
CA VAL A 228 -26.56 1.16 -6.68
C VAL A 228 -25.27 1.17 -5.86
N ARG A 229 -24.50 2.29 -5.91
CA ARG A 229 -23.26 2.45 -5.15
C ARG A 229 -23.49 2.46 -3.65
N GLN A 230 -24.61 3.06 -3.20
CA GLN A 230 -25.02 3.03 -1.80
C GLN A 230 -25.36 1.60 -1.32
N GLN A 231 -26.04 0.80 -2.14
CA GLN A 231 -26.30 -0.61 -1.81
C GLN A 231 -25.01 -1.44 -1.75
N TYR A 232 -24.08 -1.20 -2.66
CA TYR A 232 -22.80 -1.88 -2.64
C TYR A 232 -21.94 -1.48 -1.44
N ALA A 233 -22.02 -0.24 -1.00
CA ALA A 233 -21.38 0.19 0.24
C ALA A 233 -21.94 -0.55 1.47
N THR A 234 -23.25 -0.76 1.52
CA THR A 234 -23.88 -1.56 2.59
C THR A 234 -23.38 -3.02 2.55
N ILE A 235 -23.28 -3.63 1.36
CA ILE A 235 -22.71 -4.99 1.22
C ILE A 235 -21.27 -5.04 1.72
N ALA A 236 -20.45 -4.06 1.34
CA ALA A 236 -19.06 -3.98 1.80
C ALA A 236 -18.98 -3.80 3.33
N TYR A 237 -19.80 -2.93 3.89
CA TYR A 237 -19.87 -2.71 5.34
C TYR A 237 -20.27 -3.98 6.11
N GLU A 238 -21.32 -4.66 5.66
CA GLU A 238 -21.79 -5.91 6.27
C GLU A 238 -20.72 -7.01 6.21
N TYR A 239 -19.93 -7.07 5.13
CA TYR A 239 -18.89 -8.08 4.99
C TYR A 239 -17.67 -7.85 5.90
N PHE A 240 -17.23 -6.60 6.07
CA PHE A 240 -15.99 -6.30 6.79
C PHE A 240 -16.17 -5.92 8.26
N VAL A 241 -17.37 -5.52 8.69
CA VAL A 241 -17.61 -4.99 10.04
C VAL A 241 -18.46 -5.94 10.91
N GLN A 242 -19.17 -6.91 10.33
CA GLN A 242 -19.91 -7.94 11.06
C GLN A 242 -19.07 -9.16 11.36
#